data_8b312e4d6e4df3892b2911fedefc36c2
#
_entry.id   8b312e4d6e4df3892b2911fedefc36c2
#
_cell.length_a   1.000
_cell.length_b   1.000
_cell.length_c   1.000
_cell.angle_alpha   90.00
_cell.angle_beta   90.00
_cell.angle_gamma   90.00
#
_symmetry.space_group_name_H-M   'P 1'
#
loop_
_entity.id
_entity.type
_entity.pdbx_description
1 polymer ?
#
loop_
_entity_poly.entity_id
_entity_poly.type
_entity_poly.pdbx_seq_one_letter_code
_entity_poly.pdbx_strand_id
1 'polypeptide(L)'
;MRAYYKHLKSLLAAAVLLVGTNTHSQAFPPGTFSVDGIPVACGGVWFVLNPNLPDVGMADGQGRIFLNSVVLGQLPTMLKLYWISHECGHYFVGSDEDAADCWAIRLGRDQGWFPPEAFQLLLQMFQNNPGDVRHPSGPQRVSNMMQCYSSQ
;
A
#
# COMPACT_ATOMS: atom_id res chain seq x y z
N MET A 1 20.27 66.42 -29.91
CA MET A 1 20.79 65.47 -28.94
C MET A 1 19.90 64.21 -28.93
N ARG A 2 20.35 63.14 -29.56
CA ARG A 2 19.56 61.90 -29.73
C ARG A 2 19.97 60.95 -28.61
N ALA A 3 19.01 60.59 -27.74
CA ALA A 3 19.19 59.60 -26.70
C ALA A 3 18.98 58.20 -27.28
N TYR A 4 19.97 57.35 -27.16
CA TYR A 4 19.94 55.92 -27.52
C TYR A 4 19.33 55.12 -26.38
N TYR A 5 18.14 54.54 -26.57
CA TYR A 5 17.56 53.53 -25.73
C TYR A 5 18.01 52.15 -26.24
N LYS A 6 18.95 51.51 -25.52
CA LYS A 6 19.31 50.11 -25.74
C LYS A 6 18.30 49.19 -25.05
N HIS A 7 17.56 48.42 -25.83
CA HIS A 7 16.71 47.34 -25.33
C HIS A 7 17.53 46.20 -24.76
N LEU A 8 17.50 46.03 -23.44
CA LEU A 8 18.03 44.88 -22.77
C LEU A 8 16.94 43.80 -22.75
N LYS A 9 16.99 42.86 -23.70
CA LYS A 9 16.12 41.66 -23.67
C LYS A 9 16.66 40.70 -22.59
N SER A 10 15.99 40.68 -21.44
CA SER A 10 16.21 39.71 -20.38
C SER A 10 15.64 38.36 -20.82
N LEU A 11 16.51 37.41 -21.15
CA LEU A 11 16.18 36.00 -21.38
C LEU A 11 15.98 35.35 -20.00
N LEU A 12 14.74 35.27 -19.55
CA LEU A 12 14.35 34.40 -18.44
C LEU A 12 14.36 32.95 -18.95
N ALA A 13 15.47 32.23 -18.69
CA ALA A 13 15.51 30.79 -18.85
C ALA A 13 14.69 30.15 -17.72
N ALA A 14 13.49 29.72 -18.05
CA ALA A 14 12.69 28.90 -17.16
C ALA A 14 13.35 27.51 -17.05
N ALA A 15 14.02 27.24 -15.93
CA ALA A 15 14.48 25.91 -15.60
C ALA A 15 13.27 25.04 -15.29
N VAL A 16 12.84 24.23 -16.24
CA VAL A 16 11.85 23.17 -16.01
C VAL A 16 12.57 22.08 -15.19
N LEU A 17 12.31 22.08 -13.88
CA LEU A 17 12.67 20.97 -13.01
C LEU A 17 11.82 19.76 -13.43
N LEU A 18 12.37 18.90 -14.26
CA LEU A 18 11.84 17.56 -14.50
C LEU A 18 11.95 16.79 -13.20
N VAL A 19 10.87 16.78 -12.42
CA VAL A 19 10.69 15.83 -11.33
C VAL A 19 10.55 14.46 -11.99
N GLY A 20 11.67 13.75 -12.09
CA GLY A 20 11.69 12.39 -12.59
C GLY A 20 10.84 11.51 -11.69
N THR A 21 9.67 11.09 -12.17
CA THR A 21 8.90 10.02 -11.54
C THR A 21 9.75 8.76 -11.63
N ASN A 22 10.24 8.28 -10.47
CA ASN A 22 10.94 7.01 -10.39
C ASN A 22 10.00 5.88 -10.84
N THR A 23 10.11 5.48 -12.10
CA THR A 23 9.33 4.37 -12.69
C THR A 23 9.98 3.01 -12.45
N HIS A 24 11.04 2.97 -11.65
CA HIS A 24 11.79 1.74 -11.39
C HIS A 24 11.25 1.01 -10.16
N SER A 25 11.17 -0.32 -10.26
CA SER A 25 10.90 -1.19 -9.13
C SER A 25 12.04 -1.10 -8.12
N GLN A 26 11.71 -0.98 -6.83
CA GLN A 26 12.67 -0.95 -5.73
C GLN A 26 12.45 -2.16 -4.84
N ALA A 27 13.51 -2.93 -4.58
CA ALA A 27 13.47 -4.13 -3.75
C ALA A 27 14.09 -3.87 -2.37
N PHE A 28 13.45 -4.41 -1.34
CA PHE A 28 13.85 -4.33 0.06
C PHE A 28 14.07 -5.74 0.60
N PRO A 29 15.28 -6.06 1.08
CA PRO A 29 15.55 -7.32 1.76
C PRO A 29 14.67 -7.52 2.99
N PRO A 30 14.51 -8.78 3.46
CA PRO A 30 13.77 -9.08 4.68
C PRO A 30 14.19 -8.21 5.87
N GLY A 31 13.22 -7.63 6.56
CA GLY A 31 13.43 -6.79 7.74
C GLY A 31 13.92 -5.36 7.48
N THR A 32 14.05 -4.94 6.22
CA THR A 32 14.50 -3.55 5.89
C THR A 32 13.37 -2.64 5.40
N PHE A 33 12.16 -3.18 5.22
CA PHE A 33 11.03 -2.40 4.75
C PHE A 33 10.31 -1.68 5.90
N SER A 34 9.85 -0.48 5.62
CA SER A 34 9.05 0.31 6.57
C SER A 34 7.95 1.09 5.85
N VAL A 35 6.86 1.33 6.56
CA VAL A 35 5.72 2.14 6.12
C VAL A 35 5.57 3.33 7.06
N ASP A 36 5.75 4.53 6.53
CA ASP A 36 5.63 5.77 7.31
C ASP A 36 6.46 5.74 8.62
N GLY A 37 7.64 5.10 8.58
CA GLY A 37 8.53 4.93 9.72
C GLY A 37 8.24 3.71 10.60
N ILE A 38 7.16 2.95 10.34
CA ILE A 38 6.82 1.72 11.07
C ILE A 38 7.50 0.54 10.37
N PRO A 39 8.42 -0.18 11.04
CA PRO A 39 9.05 -1.36 10.48
C PRO A 39 8.02 -2.46 10.18
N VAL A 40 8.15 -3.07 9.01
CA VAL A 40 7.29 -4.19 8.58
C VAL A 40 8.16 -5.40 8.32
N ALA A 41 7.86 -6.51 8.99
CA ALA A 41 8.54 -7.78 8.81
C ALA A 41 7.53 -8.87 8.42
N CYS A 42 7.90 -9.66 7.41
CA CYS A 42 7.15 -10.82 6.94
C CYS A 42 8.11 -12.01 6.80
N GLY A 43 8.70 -12.45 7.92
CA GLY A 43 9.69 -13.53 7.89
C GLY A 43 10.84 -13.24 6.93
N GLY A 44 11.17 -14.21 6.07
CA GLY A 44 12.24 -14.10 5.05
C GLY A 44 11.80 -13.48 3.71
N VAL A 45 10.67 -12.77 3.67
CA VAL A 45 10.07 -12.26 2.43
C VAL A 45 10.69 -10.93 2.02
N TRP A 46 10.92 -10.76 0.72
CA TRP A 46 11.33 -9.51 0.09
C TRP A 46 10.12 -8.65 -0.24
N PHE A 47 10.21 -7.33 -0.02
CA PHE A 47 9.22 -6.39 -0.53
C PHE A 47 9.75 -5.73 -1.81
N VAL A 48 8.89 -5.64 -2.84
CA VAL A 48 9.23 -5.04 -4.13
C VAL A 48 8.19 -3.97 -4.46
N LEU A 49 8.60 -2.72 -4.43
CA LEU A 49 7.75 -1.62 -4.89
C LEU A 49 7.72 -1.60 -6.42
N ASN A 50 6.52 -1.69 -7.00
CA ASN A 50 6.30 -1.62 -8.43
C ASN A 50 5.12 -0.67 -8.72
N PRO A 51 5.37 0.54 -9.23
CA PRO A 51 4.32 1.52 -9.51
C PRO A 51 3.34 1.08 -10.61
N ASN A 52 3.70 0.08 -11.41
CA ASN A 52 2.90 -0.44 -12.51
C ASN A 52 2.15 -1.74 -12.16
N LEU A 53 2.16 -2.16 -10.89
CA LEU A 53 1.38 -3.33 -10.48
C LEU A 53 -0.11 -3.03 -10.70
N PRO A 54 -0.90 -3.96 -11.29
CA PRO A 54 -2.33 -3.73 -11.54
C PRO A 54 -3.19 -3.72 -10.29
N ASP A 55 -2.67 -4.26 -9.18
CA ASP A 55 -3.33 -4.34 -7.87
C ASP A 55 -2.56 -3.54 -6.80
N VAL A 56 -3.11 -3.46 -5.60
CA VAL A 56 -2.46 -2.82 -4.43
C VAL A 56 -1.24 -3.61 -3.99
N GLY A 57 -1.37 -4.93 -3.93
CA GLY A 57 -0.34 -5.87 -3.54
C GLY A 57 -0.51 -7.22 -4.24
N MET A 58 0.52 -8.04 -4.19
CA MET A 58 0.52 -9.42 -4.67
C MET A 58 1.66 -10.21 -4.04
N ALA A 59 1.33 -11.30 -3.38
CA ALA A 59 2.29 -12.31 -2.95
C ALA A 59 2.55 -13.31 -4.09
N ASP A 60 3.81 -13.56 -4.45
CA ASP A 60 4.16 -14.48 -5.56
C ASP A 60 4.34 -15.94 -5.12
N GLY A 61 4.22 -16.22 -3.84
CA GLY A 61 4.47 -17.55 -3.29
C GLY A 61 5.94 -18.04 -3.33
N GLN A 62 6.86 -17.17 -3.80
CA GLN A 62 8.28 -17.47 -3.97
C GLN A 62 9.18 -16.59 -3.07
N GLY A 63 8.62 -16.01 -2.02
CA GLY A 63 9.34 -15.19 -1.06
C GLY A 63 9.37 -13.70 -1.43
N ARG A 64 8.45 -13.22 -2.29
CA ARG A 64 8.34 -11.80 -2.63
C ARG A 64 6.90 -11.31 -2.53
N ILE A 65 6.75 -10.12 -1.98
CA ILE A 65 5.51 -9.35 -1.99
C ILE A 65 5.76 -8.12 -2.87
N PHE A 66 4.98 -8.01 -3.94
CA PHE A 66 4.97 -6.83 -4.80
C PHE A 66 3.91 -5.85 -4.30
N LEU A 67 4.25 -4.57 -4.27
CA LEU A 67 3.39 -3.51 -3.75
C LEU A 67 3.32 -2.36 -4.75
N ASN A 68 2.12 -1.90 -5.06
CA ASN A 68 1.94 -0.71 -5.90
C ASN A 68 2.24 0.55 -5.09
N SER A 69 3.42 1.12 -5.28
CA SER A 69 3.86 2.31 -4.54
C SER A 69 3.00 3.55 -4.78
N VAL A 70 2.36 3.66 -5.96
CA VAL A 70 1.47 4.78 -6.29
C VAL A 70 0.16 4.66 -5.52
N VAL A 71 -0.46 3.47 -5.54
CA VAL A 71 -1.72 3.23 -4.82
C VAL A 71 -1.49 3.32 -3.31
N LEU A 72 -0.47 2.64 -2.79
CA LEU A 72 -0.14 2.72 -1.36
C LEU A 72 0.14 4.15 -0.91
N GLY A 73 0.82 4.96 -1.73
CA GLY A 73 1.12 6.35 -1.41
C GLY A 73 -0.12 7.21 -1.14
N GLN A 74 -1.30 6.81 -1.62
CA GLN A 74 -2.57 7.51 -1.45
C GLN A 74 -3.37 7.04 -0.22
N LEU A 75 -2.97 5.93 0.39
CA LEU A 75 -3.70 5.35 1.52
C LEU A 75 -3.23 5.93 2.87
N PRO A 76 -4.12 6.03 3.87
CA PRO A 76 -3.72 6.22 5.25
C PRO A 76 -2.81 5.09 5.74
N THR A 77 -1.92 5.37 6.69
CA THR A 77 -0.93 4.41 7.22
C THR A 77 -1.55 3.07 7.64
N MET A 78 -2.70 3.10 8.32
CA MET A 78 -3.39 1.86 8.75
C MET A 78 -3.82 0.98 7.57
N LEU A 79 -4.30 1.58 6.47
CA LEU A 79 -4.69 0.83 5.28
C LEU A 79 -3.46 0.32 4.51
N LYS A 80 -2.35 1.05 4.50
CA LYS A 80 -1.07 0.55 3.97
C LYS A 80 -0.64 -0.71 4.73
N LEU A 81 -0.63 -0.63 6.07
CA LEU A 81 -0.26 -1.75 6.94
C LEU A 81 -1.20 -2.94 6.76
N TYR A 82 -2.51 -2.69 6.64
CA TYR A 82 -3.50 -3.74 6.38
C TYR A 82 -3.18 -4.49 5.07
N TRP A 83 -3.01 -3.77 3.95
CA TRP A 83 -2.73 -4.41 2.66
C TRP A 83 -1.43 -5.21 2.67
N ILE A 84 -0.36 -4.64 3.23
CA ILE A 84 0.93 -5.32 3.32
C ILE A 84 0.82 -6.56 4.21
N SER A 85 0.07 -6.47 5.32
CA SER A 85 -0.16 -7.59 6.21
C SER A 85 -1.05 -8.67 5.58
N HIS A 86 -2.02 -8.30 4.75
CA HIS A 86 -2.83 -9.24 3.98
C HIS A 86 -1.96 -10.05 3.02
N GLU A 87 -1.11 -9.40 2.22
CA GLU A 87 -0.17 -10.09 1.34
C GLU A 87 0.83 -10.97 2.12
N CYS A 88 1.26 -10.48 3.26
CA CYS A 88 2.09 -11.27 4.18
C CYS A 88 1.33 -12.50 4.69
N GLY A 89 0.05 -12.36 5.00
CA GLY A 89 -0.84 -13.43 5.44
C GLY A 89 -0.81 -14.63 4.49
N HIS A 90 -0.78 -14.41 3.18
CA HIS A 90 -0.74 -15.47 2.18
C HIS A 90 0.46 -16.43 2.33
N TYR A 91 1.55 -16.00 2.93
CA TYR A 91 2.68 -16.89 3.25
C TYR A 91 2.41 -17.84 4.44
N PHE A 92 1.47 -17.51 5.30
CA PHE A 92 1.12 -18.29 6.48
C PHE A 92 -0.16 -19.11 6.33
N VAL A 93 -1.12 -18.60 5.57
CA VAL A 93 -2.45 -19.21 5.42
C VAL A 93 -2.77 -19.66 3.98
N GLY A 94 -1.85 -19.48 3.03
CA GLY A 94 -2.04 -19.86 1.63
C GLY A 94 -2.94 -18.87 0.87
N SER A 95 -3.65 -19.36 -0.15
CA SER A 95 -4.45 -18.52 -1.06
C SER A 95 -5.88 -18.25 -0.57
N ASP A 96 -6.18 -18.50 0.69
CA ASP A 96 -7.48 -18.21 1.30
C ASP A 96 -7.54 -16.73 1.68
N GLU A 97 -8.37 -15.97 0.98
CA GLU A 97 -8.51 -14.52 1.14
C GLU A 97 -9.10 -14.13 2.49
N ASP A 98 -10.10 -14.88 2.97
CA ASP A 98 -10.69 -14.64 4.30
C ASP A 98 -9.69 -14.93 5.42
N ALA A 99 -8.88 -15.97 5.27
CA ALA A 99 -7.83 -16.28 6.22
C ALA A 99 -6.70 -15.22 6.20
N ALA A 100 -6.32 -14.71 5.03
CA ALA A 100 -5.33 -13.63 4.89
C ALA A 100 -5.84 -12.31 5.51
N ASP A 101 -7.11 -11.96 5.28
CA ASP A 101 -7.77 -10.83 5.93
C ASP A 101 -7.77 -10.98 7.46
N CYS A 102 -8.16 -12.16 7.96
CA CYS A 102 -8.16 -12.46 9.39
C CYS A 102 -6.76 -12.33 10.00
N TRP A 103 -5.75 -12.85 9.29
CA TRP A 103 -4.36 -12.79 9.73
C TRP A 103 -3.91 -11.31 9.87
N ALA A 104 -4.18 -10.49 8.85
CA ALA A 104 -3.83 -9.07 8.84
C ALA A 104 -4.48 -8.29 9.99
N ILE A 105 -5.80 -8.49 10.19
CA ILE A 105 -6.57 -7.78 11.22
C ILE A 105 -6.13 -8.18 12.63
N ARG A 106 -5.91 -9.47 12.87
CA ARG A 106 -5.40 -9.95 14.17
C ARG A 106 -4.00 -9.41 14.46
N LEU A 107 -3.11 -9.43 13.46
CA LEU A 107 -1.78 -8.85 13.60
C LEU A 107 -1.87 -7.36 13.97
N GLY A 108 -2.74 -6.62 13.28
CA GLY A 108 -2.93 -5.20 13.54
C GLY A 108 -3.50 -4.90 14.92
N ARG A 109 -4.47 -5.70 15.38
CA ARG A 109 -4.99 -5.64 16.75
C ARG A 109 -3.91 -5.90 17.78
N ASP A 110 -3.18 -7.00 17.62
CA ASP A 110 -2.22 -7.49 18.60
C ASP A 110 -0.97 -6.59 18.69
N GLN A 111 -0.61 -5.93 17.59
CA GLN A 111 0.46 -4.94 17.53
C GLN A 111 -0.02 -3.50 17.81
N GLY A 112 -1.32 -3.26 17.95
CA GLY A 112 -1.91 -1.99 18.33
C GLY A 112 -1.97 -0.94 17.22
N TRP A 113 -1.67 -1.28 15.95
CA TRP A 113 -1.78 -0.32 14.85
C TRP A 113 -3.14 -0.36 14.14
N PHE A 114 -4.00 -1.34 14.43
CA PHE A 114 -5.35 -1.41 13.90
C PHE A 114 -6.38 -1.33 15.05
N PRO A 115 -6.80 -0.13 15.47
CA PRO A 115 -7.84 0.03 16.48
C PRO A 115 -9.24 -0.21 15.88
N PRO A 116 -10.27 -0.47 16.71
CA PRO A 116 -11.63 -0.77 16.22
C PRO A 116 -12.20 0.30 15.27
N GLU A 117 -11.85 1.57 15.45
CA GLU A 117 -12.30 2.69 14.61
C GLU A 117 -11.80 2.58 13.17
N ALA A 118 -10.70 1.88 12.94
CA ALA A 118 -10.13 1.68 11.60
C ALA A 118 -11.05 0.89 10.66
N PHE A 119 -12.01 0.12 11.20
CA PHE A 119 -13.02 -0.54 10.38
C PHE A 119 -13.88 0.43 9.55
N GLN A 120 -14.04 1.68 9.98
CA GLN A 120 -14.72 2.69 9.17
C GLN A 120 -13.99 2.96 7.86
N LEU A 121 -12.66 2.94 7.86
CA LEU A 121 -11.84 3.12 6.65
C LEU A 121 -11.97 1.90 5.72
N LEU A 122 -11.97 0.69 6.27
CA LEU A 122 -12.20 -0.53 5.48
C LEU A 122 -13.61 -0.55 4.88
N LEU A 123 -14.63 -0.18 5.64
CA LEU A 123 -16.01 -0.07 5.13
C LEU A 123 -16.10 0.91 3.97
N GLN A 124 -15.50 2.10 4.09
CA GLN A 124 -15.47 3.09 3.00
C GLN A 124 -14.74 2.56 1.76
N MET A 125 -13.63 1.87 1.95
CA MET A 125 -12.83 1.34 0.85
C MET A 125 -13.52 0.19 0.13
N PHE A 126 -14.15 -0.71 0.87
CA PHE A 126 -14.72 -1.95 0.34
C PHE A 126 -16.21 -1.88 0.00
N GLN A 127 -16.96 -0.85 0.43
CA GLN A 127 -18.44 -0.80 0.34
C GLN A 127 -19.03 -1.09 -1.05
N ASN A 128 -18.31 -0.72 -2.11
CA ASN A 128 -18.77 -0.87 -3.50
C ASN A 128 -18.05 -2.00 -4.25
N ASN A 129 -17.24 -2.80 -3.57
CA ASN A 129 -16.55 -3.93 -4.19
C ASN A 129 -17.52 -5.13 -4.27
N PRO A 130 -17.93 -5.56 -5.48
CA PRO A 130 -18.87 -6.69 -5.63
C PRO A 130 -18.23 -8.04 -5.31
N GLY A 131 -16.89 -8.11 -5.19
CA GLY A 131 -16.14 -9.35 -5.15
C GLY A 131 -15.95 -9.98 -6.53
N ASP A 132 -15.27 -11.12 -6.55
CA ASP A 132 -15.03 -11.93 -7.76
C ASP A 132 -14.99 -13.42 -7.40
N VAL A 133 -14.50 -14.26 -8.30
CA VAL A 133 -14.42 -15.74 -8.10
C VAL A 133 -13.46 -16.16 -6.97
N ARG A 134 -12.56 -15.28 -6.54
CA ARG A 134 -11.60 -15.54 -5.48
C ARG A 134 -11.89 -14.73 -4.21
N HIS A 135 -12.44 -13.55 -4.37
CA HIS A 135 -12.67 -12.61 -3.27
C HIS A 135 -14.17 -12.48 -2.98
N PRO A 136 -14.60 -12.65 -1.74
CA PRO A 136 -15.95 -12.29 -1.33
C PRO A 136 -16.23 -10.79 -1.61
N SER A 137 -17.49 -10.40 -1.60
CA SER A 137 -17.84 -8.98 -1.72
C SER A 137 -17.19 -8.17 -0.59
N GLY A 138 -16.87 -6.90 -0.87
CA GLY A 138 -16.23 -6.05 0.11
C GLY A 138 -16.97 -5.95 1.44
N PRO A 139 -18.30 -5.75 1.48
CA PRO A 139 -19.07 -5.80 2.72
C PRO A 139 -18.94 -7.14 3.47
N GLN A 140 -18.91 -8.27 2.75
CA GLN A 140 -18.69 -9.58 3.35
C GLN A 140 -17.29 -9.71 3.95
N ARG A 141 -16.25 -9.29 3.23
CA ARG A 141 -14.87 -9.27 3.74
C ARG A 141 -14.78 -8.47 5.05
N VAL A 142 -15.33 -7.26 5.09
CA VAL A 142 -15.30 -6.44 6.31
C VAL A 142 -16.06 -7.10 7.46
N SER A 143 -17.21 -7.74 7.19
CA SER A 143 -17.94 -8.49 8.21
C SER A 143 -17.10 -9.64 8.78
N ASN A 144 -16.44 -10.41 7.92
CA ASN A 144 -15.55 -11.51 8.33
C ASN A 144 -14.36 -11.00 9.16
N MET A 145 -13.73 -9.89 8.72
CA MET A 145 -12.65 -9.23 9.45
C MET A 145 -13.08 -8.77 10.86
N MET A 146 -14.27 -8.20 11.01
CA MET A 146 -14.81 -7.81 12.32
C MET A 146 -15.00 -9.01 13.26
N GLN A 147 -15.46 -10.14 12.73
CA GLN A 147 -15.56 -11.38 13.51
C GLN A 147 -14.16 -11.88 13.94
N CYS A 148 -13.19 -11.87 13.02
CA CYS A 148 -11.82 -12.26 13.33
C CYS A 148 -11.17 -11.35 14.39
N TYR A 149 -11.42 -10.05 14.32
CA TYR A 149 -10.91 -9.09 15.30
C TYR A 149 -11.41 -9.36 16.71
N SER A 150 -12.67 -9.79 16.82
CA SER A 150 -13.32 -10.06 18.11
C SER A 150 -13.02 -11.46 18.67
N SER A 151 -12.51 -12.37 17.84
CA SER A 151 -12.15 -13.73 18.28
C SER A 151 -10.79 -13.76 18.93
N GLN A 152 -10.64 -14.61 19.94
CA GLN A 152 -9.35 -14.88 20.62
C GLN A 152 -8.45 -15.77 19.76
#